data_c504bbcac7c2cccd17117bf14e426310
#
_entry.id   c504bbcac7c2cccd17117bf14e426310
#
_cell.length_a   1.000
_cell.length_b   1.000
_cell.length_c   1.000
_cell.angle_alpha   90.00
_cell.angle_beta   90.00
_cell.angle_gamma   90.00
#
_symmetry.space_group_name_H-M   'P 1'
#
loop_
_entity.id
_entity.type
_entity.pdbx_description
1 polymer ?
#
loop_
_entity_poly.entity_id
_entity_poly.type
_entity_poly.pdbx_seq_one_letter_code
_entity_poly.pdbx_strand_id
1 'polypeptide(L)'
;MTGYSSAVGSFACDAGTLQKLMAGRTLACPCCDGPLTAEKLSRLLSDVQRLTALANDRPDHASTGVGRHAAMIIDPHAHMISRTTDDYEAMAKAGVVAVIEPAFWLGQPRTSVGSYVDYFAMISGFERFRAGQFGIRHYCTIGLNPKEANNEALAEAVIDALPRFLVKEGVVAMGELGYDEQTSLEDKALRKQIELAKEYLLPIMIHTPHRDKRAGTLRTMDVLKEHKFDPARCVIDHNNEETIREVLNRGYWCAFSIYPQTKMGSERMAALVESFGPDRLIVDSACDWGVSDPLAVAKTARLMAQRGVGADAIHQVIYTNALAVYGLNGEMDEQHWLAPAAIDQRTLYEGNSVLRGGQTPRIEQPGRPADDLRIV
;
A
#
# COMPACT_ATOMS: atom_id res chain seq x y z
N MET A 1 -8.71 -40.12 0.11
CA MET A 1 -7.83 -38.98 0.42
C MET A 1 -8.24 -37.86 -0.49
N THR A 2 -9.16 -37.05 -0.05
CA THR A 2 -9.84 -36.01 -0.82
C THR A 2 -9.34 -34.65 -0.33
N GLY A 3 -8.72 -33.89 -1.24
CA GLY A 3 -8.21 -32.57 -0.97
C GLY A 3 -9.31 -31.56 -0.64
N TYR A 4 -9.13 -30.83 0.44
CA TYR A 4 -9.94 -29.66 0.78
C TYR A 4 -9.34 -28.42 0.11
N SER A 5 -10.09 -27.88 -0.84
CA SER A 5 -9.88 -26.53 -1.37
C SER A 5 -10.54 -25.53 -0.41
N SER A 6 -9.76 -24.64 0.18
CA SER A 6 -10.26 -23.58 1.05
C SER A 6 -10.56 -22.32 0.23
N ALA A 7 -11.81 -22.15 -0.16
CA ALA A 7 -12.35 -20.84 -0.55
C ALA A 7 -13.20 -20.35 0.63
N VAL A 8 -12.62 -19.54 1.52
CA VAL A 8 -13.37 -18.82 2.55
C VAL A 8 -13.70 -17.44 2.00
N GLY A 9 -14.82 -17.33 1.29
CA GLY A 9 -15.45 -16.05 1.03
C GLY A 9 -16.04 -15.48 2.33
N SER A 10 -15.86 -14.20 2.59
CA SER A 10 -16.41 -13.51 3.74
C SER A 10 -17.93 -13.60 3.76
N PHE A 11 -18.48 -14.32 4.73
CA PHE A 11 -19.91 -14.42 4.96
C PHE A 11 -20.35 -13.30 5.93
N ALA A 12 -20.92 -12.23 5.38
CA ALA A 12 -21.74 -11.32 6.18
C ALA A 12 -23.14 -11.92 6.33
N CYS A 13 -23.39 -12.64 7.42
CA CYS A 13 -24.71 -13.14 7.75
C CYS A 13 -25.47 -12.01 8.46
N ASP A 14 -26.38 -11.34 7.75
CA ASP A 14 -27.26 -10.34 8.36
C ASP A 14 -28.34 -10.98 9.28
N ALA A 15 -28.86 -10.18 10.18
CA ALA A 15 -29.88 -10.63 11.14
C ALA A 15 -31.16 -11.18 10.47
N GLY A 16 -31.46 -10.74 9.24
CA GLY A 16 -32.60 -11.20 8.46
C GLY A 16 -32.41 -12.62 7.89
N THR A 17 -31.17 -12.95 7.54
CA THR A 17 -30.79 -14.30 7.07
C THR A 17 -30.85 -15.31 8.22
N LEU A 18 -30.36 -14.94 9.41
CA LEU A 18 -30.50 -15.74 10.63
C LEU A 18 -31.96 -15.99 10.99
N GLN A 19 -32.82 -14.97 10.94
CA GLN A 19 -34.23 -15.07 11.24
C GLN A 19 -34.99 -15.98 10.28
N LYS A 20 -34.62 -16.01 9.00
CA LYS A 20 -35.21 -16.92 7.99
C LYS A 20 -34.78 -18.37 8.20
N LEU A 21 -33.54 -18.63 8.63
CA LEU A 21 -33.06 -19.97 9.00
C LEU A 21 -33.73 -20.51 10.27
N MET A 22 -33.94 -19.66 11.28
CA MET A 22 -34.66 -20.00 12.52
C MET A 22 -36.13 -20.30 12.26
N ALA A 23 -36.73 -19.74 11.19
CA ALA A 23 -38.10 -20.01 10.76
C ALA A 23 -38.21 -21.29 9.88
N GLY A 24 -37.19 -22.14 9.82
CA GLY A 24 -37.20 -23.43 9.10
C GLY A 24 -37.17 -23.33 7.61
N ARG A 25 -36.76 -22.19 7.01
CA ARG A 25 -36.60 -22.02 5.56
C ARG A 25 -35.23 -22.49 5.11
N THR A 26 -35.18 -23.29 4.05
CA THR A 26 -33.95 -23.71 3.41
C THR A 26 -33.40 -22.56 2.55
N LEU A 27 -32.16 -22.14 2.80
CA LEU A 27 -31.45 -21.16 1.97
C LEU A 27 -30.38 -21.88 1.15
N ALA A 28 -30.12 -21.40 -0.06
CA ALA A 28 -29.01 -21.89 -0.85
C ALA A 28 -27.67 -21.35 -0.33
N CYS A 29 -26.65 -22.20 -0.31
CA CYS A 29 -25.29 -21.80 0.01
C CYS A 29 -24.69 -21.04 -1.19
N PRO A 30 -24.20 -19.79 -1.03
CA PRO A 30 -23.66 -19.01 -2.13
C PRO A 30 -22.42 -19.62 -2.79
N CYS A 31 -21.74 -20.55 -2.10
CA CYS A 31 -20.51 -21.16 -2.63
C CYS A 31 -20.73 -22.48 -3.38
N CYS A 32 -21.87 -23.14 -3.22
CA CYS A 32 -22.11 -24.47 -3.85
C CYS A 32 -23.56 -24.74 -4.25
N ASP A 33 -24.45 -23.74 -4.20
CA ASP A 33 -25.91 -23.82 -4.46
C ASP A 33 -26.65 -24.91 -3.68
N GLY A 34 -25.97 -25.61 -2.78
CA GLY A 34 -26.55 -26.64 -1.95
C GLY A 34 -27.36 -26.07 -0.80
N PRO A 35 -28.31 -26.83 -0.20
CA PRO A 35 -29.13 -26.36 0.90
C PRO A 35 -28.31 -26.04 2.14
N LEU A 36 -28.46 -24.83 2.67
CA LEU A 36 -27.90 -24.38 3.94
C LEU A 36 -28.89 -24.77 5.04
N THR A 37 -28.63 -25.87 5.73
CA THR A 37 -29.46 -26.34 6.83
C THR A 37 -28.98 -25.74 8.17
N ALA A 38 -29.88 -25.66 9.15
CA ALA A 38 -29.54 -25.23 10.49
C ALA A 38 -28.40 -26.06 11.12
N GLU A 39 -28.32 -27.35 10.79
CA GLU A 39 -27.26 -28.26 11.22
C GLU A 39 -25.88 -27.89 10.60
N LYS A 40 -25.85 -27.54 9.30
CA LYS A 40 -24.62 -27.07 8.63
C LYS A 40 -24.14 -25.73 9.21
N LEU A 41 -25.08 -24.83 9.52
CA LEU A 41 -24.76 -23.55 10.14
C LEU A 41 -24.22 -23.73 11.58
N SER A 42 -24.82 -24.63 12.36
CA SER A 42 -24.37 -24.96 13.70
C SER A 42 -22.95 -25.56 13.69
N ARG A 43 -22.64 -26.44 12.72
CA ARG A 43 -21.28 -26.98 12.55
C ARG A 43 -20.28 -25.89 12.20
N LEU A 44 -20.60 -24.99 11.26
CA LEU A 44 -19.76 -23.86 10.89
C LEU A 44 -19.49 -22.92 12.05
N LEU A 45 -20.51 -22.60 12.85
CA LEU A 45 -20.37 -21.79 14.07
C LEU A 45 -19.51 -22.47 15.14
N SER A 46 -19.68 -23.80 15.32
CA SER A 46 -18.83 -24.59 16.22
C SER A 46 -17.38 -24.63 15.76
N ASP A 47 -17.14 -24.77 14.45
CA ASP A 47 -15.78 -24.76 13.88
C ASP A 47 -15.12 -23.37 14.02
N VAL A 48 -15.87 -22.28 13.80
CA VAL A 48 -15.40 -20.92 14.04
C VAL A 48 -15.07 -20.68 15.51
N GLN A 49 -15.95 -21.12 16.43
CA GLN A 49 -15.69 -21.01 17.88
C GLN A 49 -14.45 -21.83 18.29
N ARG A 50 -14.29 -23.03 17.74
CA ARG A 50 -13.12 -23.87 18.00
C ARG A 50 -11.83 -23.27 17.45
N LEU A 51 -11.86 -22.67 16.24
CA LEU A 51 -10.72 -21.98 15.66
C LEU A 51 -10.38 -20.70 16.43
N THR A 52 -11.39 -19.98 16.92
CA THR A 52 -11.20 -18.81 17.79
C THR A 52 -10.62 -19.22 19.15
N ALA A 53 -11.06 -20.34 19.71
CA ALA A 53 -10.49 -20.88 20.95
C ALA A 53 -9.04 -21.34 20.75
N LEU A 54 -8.72 -22.00 19.65
CA LEU A 54 -7.35 -22.40 19.30
C LEU A 54 -6.43 -21.19 19.04
N ALA A 55 -6.97 -20.10 18.51
CA ALA A 55 -6.24 -18.84 18.35
C ALA A 55 -5.98 -18.15 19.71
N ASN A 56 -6.88 -18.32 20.67
CA ASN A 56 -6.77 -17.77 22.02
C ASN A 56 -5.98 -18.70 22.97
N ASP A 57 -5.79 -19.99 22.62
CA ASP A 57 -5.08 -21.00 23.44
C ASP A 57 -3.59 -21.10 23.04
N ARG A 58 -3.00 -20.00 22.55
CA ARG A 58 -1.54 -19.89 22.53
C ARG A 58 -1.07 -19.76 23.97
N PRO A 59 -0.18 -20.66 24.46
CA PRO A 59 0.33 -20.53 25.82
C PRO A 59 0.91 -19.13 25.98
N ASP A 60 0.35 -18.39 26.96
CA ASP A 60 0.95 -17.17 27.46
C ASP A 60 2.42 -17.47 27.77
N HIS A 61 3.32 -17.06 26.89
CA HIS A 61 4.69 -16.87 27.30
C HIS A 61 4.67 -15.75 28.32
N ALA A 62 4.58 -16.16 29.59
CA ALA A 62 4.64 -15.30 30.75
C ALA A 62 5.69 -14.22 30.51
N SER A 63 5.23 -13.01 30.56
CA SER A 63 5.96 -11.77 30.55
C SER A 63 7.13 -11.79 31.52
N THR A 64 8.32 -12.05 31.02
CA THR A 64 9.52 -11.50 31.62
C THR A 64 10.00 -10.38 30.69
N GLY A 65 9.82 -9.19 31.15
CA GLY A 65 10.36 -7.90 30.75
C GLY A 65 10.65 -7.66 29.28
N VAL A 66 9.92 -6.66 28.71
CA VAL A 66 10.25 -5.98 27.45
C VAL A 66 10.26 -6.89 26.21
N GLY A 67 9.14 -7.48 25.88
CA GLY A 67 8.86 -7.96 24.54
C GLY A 67 8.81 -6.75 23.60
N ARG A 68 9.90 -6.48 22.89
CA ARG A 68 9.89 -5.57 21.73
C ARG A 68 8.94 -6.22 20.71
N HIS A 69 7.70 -5.78 20.67
CA HIS A 69 6.93 -5.88 19.44
C HIS A 69 7.76 -5.12 18.41
N ALA A 70 8.38 -5.83 17.49
CA ALA A 70 8.98 -5.18 16.34
C ALA A 70 7.88 -4.32 15.72
N ALA A 71 8.08 -3.00 15.69
CA ALA A 71 7.06 -2.10 15.19
C ALA A 71 6.78 -2.50 13.74
N MET A 72 5.53 -2.82 13.43
CA MET A 72 5.11 -3.01 12.04
C MET A 72 5.17 -1.65 11.34
N ILE A 73 5.71 -1.64 10.14
CA ILE A 73 5.91 -0.43 9.34
C ILE A 73 5.20 -0.59 8.01
N ILE A 74 4.46 0.42 7.61
CA ILE A 74 4.02 0.63 6.24
C ILE A 74 4.87 1.76 5.68
N ASP A 75 5.57 1.52 4.56
CA ASP A 75 6.21 2.59 3.81
C ASP A 75 5.28 3.00 2.66
N PRO A 76 4.53 4.10 2.80
CA PRO A 76 3.46 4.42 1.86
C PRO A 76 3.95 5.16 0.60
N HIS A 77 5.25 5.35 0.44
CA HIS A 77 5.84 5.91 -0.76
C HIS A 77 7.26 5.36 -0.96
N ALA A 78 7.39 4.32 -1.78
CA ALA A 78 8.66 3.71 -2.12
C ALA A 78 8.66 3.25 -3.58
N HIS A 79 9.65 3.68 -4.37
CA HIS A 79 9.77 3.29 -5.78
C HIS A 79 10.58 2.00 -5.94
N MET A 80 9.96 0.89 -5.61
CA MET A 80 10.62 -0.41 -5.49
C MET A 80 11.13 -0.98 -6.81
N ILE A 81 10.56 -0.56 -7.94
CA ILE A 81 11.09 -0.86 -9.28
C ILE A 81 12.56 -0.44 -9.46
N SER A 82 12.98 0.57 -8.72
CA SER A 82 14.36 1.09 -8.73
C SER A 82 15.29 0.38 -7.75
N ARG A 83 14.76 -0.51 -6.90
CA ARG A 83 15.46 -1.10 -5.77
C ARG A 83 15.79 -2.57 -6.03
N THR A 84 16.76 -3.09 -5.27
CA THR A 84 17.20 -4.49 -5.39
C THR A 84 16.45 -5.43 -4.46
N THR A 85 16.67 -6.73 -4.60
CA THR A 85 16.16 -7.74 -3.66
C THR A 85 16.75 -7.59 -2.26
N ASP A 86 18.01 -7.13 -2.15
CA ASP A 86 18.65 -6.88 -0.86
C ASP A 86 17.93 -5.78 -0.07
N ASP A 87 17.37 -4.78 -0.77
CA ASP A 87 16.56 -3.75 -0.13
C ASP A 87 15.26 -4.33 0.45
N TYR A 88 14.56 -5.20 -0.28
CA TYR A 88 13.38 -5.89 0.26
C TYR A 88 13.73 -6.75 1.49
N GLU A 89 14.84 -7.49 1.44
CA GLU A 89 15.31 -8.27 2.58
C GLU A 89 15.63 -7.38 3.80
N ALA A 90 16.30 -6.26 3.57
CA ALA A 90 16.62 -5.29 4.63
C ALA A 90 15.37 -4.64 5.22
N MET A 91 14.39 -4.24 4.37
CA MET A 91 13.11 -3.69 4.79
C MET A 91 12.30 -4.69 5.62
N ALA A 92 12.20 -5.95 5.18
CA ALA A 92 11.52 -7.00 5.93
C ALA A 92 12.15 -7.22 7.31
N LYS A 93 13.49 -7.30 7.38
CA LYS A 93 14.23 -7.40 8.65
C LYS A 93 14.01 -6.18 9.57
N ALA A 94 13.76 -5.01 9.00
CA ALA A 94 13.47 -3.78 9.74
C ALA A 94 12.02 -3.67 10.23
N GLY A 95 11.15 -4.62 9.84
CA GLY A 95 9.74 -4.65 10.26
C GLY A 95 8.78 -4.01 9.25
N VAL A 96 9.21 -3.73 8.02
CA VAL A 96 8.30 -3.28 6.94
C VAL A 96 7.43 -4.45 6.52
N VAL A 97 6.12 -4.31 6.69
CA VAL A 97 5.10 -5.32 6.37
C VAL A 97 4.38 -5.01 5.06
N ALA A 98 4.33 -3.74 4.69
CA ALA A 98 3.71 -3.29 3.45
C ALA A 98 4.43 -2.07 2.88
N VAL A 99 4.40 -1.97 1.56
CA VAL A 99 4.86 -0.81 0.79
C VAL A 99 3.77 -0.36 -0.17
N ILE A 100 3.70 0.94 -0.44
CA ILE A 100 2.89 1.48 -1.53
C ILE A 100 3.83 2.13 -2.53
N GLU A 101 3.80 1.65 -3.76
CA GLU A 101 4.61 2.18 -4.86
C GLU A 101 3.77 3.09 -5.74
N PRO A 102 3.98 4.41 -5.69
CA PRO A 102 3.29 5.30 -6.59
C PRO A 102 3.86 5.27 -7.99
N ALA A 103 2.98 5.47 -8.99
CA ALA A 103 3.40 5.64 -10.37
C ALA A 103 4.35 6.83 -10.50
N PHE A 104 5.49 6.62 -11.17
CA PHE A 104 6.64 7.50 -11.13
C PHE A 104 7.23 7.72 -12.52
N TRP A 105 7.93 8.82 -12.72
CA TRP A 105 8.43 9.28 -14.02
C TRP A 105 9.66 8.52 -14.56
N LEU A 106 10.23 7.57 -13.87
CA LEU A 106 11.35 6.69 -14.29
C LEU A 106 12.66 7.37 -14.69
N GLY A 107 12.89 8.62 -14.31
CA GLY A 107 14.16 9.32 -14.54
C GLY A 107 14.40 9.84 -15.97
N GLN A 108 13.53 9.48 -16.92
CA GLN A 108 13.61 9.98 -18.31
C GLN A 108 12.20 10.08 -18.92
N PRO A 109 11.97 10.99 -19.88
CA PRO A 109 10.69 11.10 -20.55
C PRO A 109 10.29 9.80 -21.25
N ARG A 110 9.07 9.34 -21.01
CA ARG A 110 8.47 8.28 -21.81
C ARG A 110 7.97 8.85 -23.14
N THR A 111 7.99 8.02 -24.18
CA THR A 111 7.70 8.47 -25.54
C THR A 111 6.41 7.89 -26.12
N SER A 112 5.78 6.95 -25.43
CA SER A 112 4.58 6.28 -25.91
C SER A 112 3.67 5.83 -24.76
N VAL A 113 2.39 5.69 -25.04
CA VAL A 113 1.42 5.12 -24.08
C VAL A 113 1.79 3.68 -23.70
N GLY A 114 2.37 2.91 -24.65
CA GLY A 114 2.80 1.53 -24.39
C GLY A 114 3.78 1.42 -23.22
N SER A 115 4.74 2.35 -23.10
CA SER A 115 5.70 2.35 -22.00
C SER A 115 5.06 2.61 -20.62
N TYR A 116 3.96 3.37 -20.56
CA TYR A 116 3.17 3.53 -19.33
C TYR A 116 2.35 2.28 -19.01
N VAL A 117 1.74 1.68 -20.03
CA VAL A 117 0.94 0.45 -19.88
C VAL A 117 1.82 -0.67 -19.32
N ASP A 118 3.02 -0.88 -19.87
CA ASP A 118 3.97 -1.89 -19.39
C ASP A 118 4.42 -1.59 -17.94
N TYR A 119 4.69 -0.32 -17.65
CA TYR A 119 5.06 0.11 -16.31
C TYR A 119 3.92 -0.09 -15.29
N PHE A 120 2.71 0.32 -15.60
CA PHE A 120 1.56 0.13 -14.72
C PHE A 120 1.25 -1.36 -14.49
N ALA A 121 1.39 -2.19 -15.55
CA ALA A 121 1.27 -3.63 -15.41
C ALA A 121 2.34 -4.22 -14.49
N MET A 122 3.56 -3.69 -14.56
CA MET A 122 4.67 -4.15 -13.73
C MET A 122 4.46 -3.83 -12.26
N ILE A 123 4.14 -2.58 -11.90
CA ILE A 123 3.93 -2.20 -10.49
C ILE A 123 2.64 -2.79 -9.89
N SER A 124 1.60 -3.00 -10.68
CA SER A 124 0.37 -3.66 -10.21
C SER A 124 0.43 -5.20 -10.23
N GLY A 125 1.47 -5.78 -10.82
CA GLY A 125 1.63 -7.23 -11.00
C GLY A 125 2.93 -7.78 -10.44
N PHE A 126 4.03 -7.65 -11.20
CA PHE A 126 5.30 -8.31 -10.87
C PHE A 126 5.91 -7.85 -9.54
N GLU A 127 5.85 -6.55 -9.22
CA GLU A 127 6.38 -6.05 -7.95
C GLU A 127 5.67 -6.64 -6.74
N ARG A 128 4.36 -6.88 -6.82
CA ARG A 128 3.60 -7.57 -5.77
C ARG A 128 4.16 -8.96 -5.50
N PHE A 129 4.50 -9.69 -6.57
CA PHE A 129 5.13 -10.99 -6.46
C PHE A 129 6.53 -10.89 -5.87
N ARG A 130 7.37 -9.96 -6.36
CA ARG A 130 8.74 -9.76 -5.91
C ARG A 130 8.80 -9.45 -4.41
N ALA A 131 7.99 -8.50 -3.94
CA ALA A 131 7.89 -8.15 -2.52
C ALA A 131 7.37 -9.31 -1.65
N GLY A 132 6.39 -10.06 -2.17
CA GLY A 132 5.79 -11.20 -1.49
C GLY A 132 6.79 -12.32 -1.14
N GLN A 133 7.88 -12.45 -1.89
CA GLN A 133 8.95 -13.40 -1.58
C GLN A 133 9.67 -13.08 -0.25
N PHE A 134 9.61 -11.81 0.17
CA PHE A 134 10.20 -11.33 1.43
C PHE A 134 9.16 -11.12 2.53
N GLY A 135 7.91 -11.56 2.32
CA GLY A 135 6.82 -11.36 3.26
C GLY A 135 6.27 -9.93 3.32
N ILE A 136 6.68 -9.06 2.39
CA ILE A 136 6.18 -7.69 2.27
C ILE A 136 5.00 -7.66 1.31
N ARG A 137 3.90 -7.02 1.71
CA ARG A 137 2.78 -6.73 0.82
C ARG A 137 3.08 -5.47 0.01
N HIS A 138 2.96 -5.62 -1.28
CA HIS A 138 3.15 -4.50 -2.21
C HIS A 138 1.79 -4.06 -2.76
N TYR A 139 1.55 -2.78 -2.61
CA TYR A 139 0.43 -2.04 -3.21
C TYR A 139 0.99 -0.97 -4.12
N CYS A 140 0.15 -0.38 -4.95
CA CYS A 140 0.57 0.72 -5.79
C CYS A 140 -0.51 1.80 -5.91
N THR A 141 -0.09 2.97 -6.36
CA THR A 141 -1.00 3.98 -6.86
C THR A 141 -0.76 4.17 -8.36
N ILE A 142 -1.82 4.46 -9.09
CA ILE A 142 -1.78 4.60 -10.54
C ILE A 142 -2.17 6.03 -10.92
N GLY A 143 -1.34 6.67 -11.74
CA GLY A 143 -1.57 8.03 -12.20
C GLY A 143 -0.49 8.52 -13.15
N LEU A 144 -0.74 9.66 -13.77
CA LEU A 144 0.25 10.39 -14.55
C LEU A 144 0.96 11.39 -13.62
N ASN A 145 2.25 11.17 -13.41
CA ASN A 145 3.08 12.06 -12.59
C ASN A 145 3.17 13.46 -13.24
N PRO A 146 3.13 14.56 -12.46
CA PRO A 146 3.18 15.92 -13.00
C PRO A 146 4.38 16.19 -13.89
N LYS A 147 5.53 15.59 -13.62
CA LYS A 147 6.74 15.72 -14.47
C LYS A 147 6.53 15.28 -15.92
N GLU A 148 5.56 14.44 -16.18
CA GLU A 148 5.25 13.87 -17.50
C GLU A 148 4.00 14.50 -18.13
N ALA A 149 3.34 15.44 -17.45
CA ALA A 149 2.09 16.05 -17.92
C ALA A 149 2.29 17.10 -19.02
N ASN A 150 3.51 17.60 -19.23
CA ASN A 150 3.78 18.71 -20.16
C ASN A 150 3.87 18.30 -21.64
N ASN A 151 3.71 17.02 -21.98
CA ASN A 151 3.41 16.54 -23.32
C ASN A 151 1.92 16.26 -23.42
N GLU A 152 1.12 17.26 -23.84
CA GLU A 152 -0.35 17.22 -23.78
C GLU A 152 -0.94 15.98 -24.45
N ALA A 153 -0.56 15.69 -25.70
CA ALA A 153 -1.12 14.57 -26.45
C ALA A 153 -0.82 13.22 -25.79
N LEU A 154 0.40 13.04 -25.28
CA LEU A 154 0.79 11.84 -24.56
C LEU A 154 0.08 11.74 -23.20
N ALA A 155 0.01 12.85 -22.47
CA ALA A 155 -0.65 12.93 -21.17
C ALA A 155 -2.13 12.57 -21.27
N GLU A 156 -2.85 13.10 -22.26
CA GLU A 156 -4.26 12.76 -22.51
C GLU A 156 -4.43 11.28 -22.81
N ALA A 157 -3.64 10.73 -23.72
CA ALA A 157 -3.72 9.31 -24.08
C ALA A 157 -3.35 8.36 -22.91
N VAL A 158 -2.45 8.78 -22.01
CA VAL A 158 -2.14 8.04 -20.78
C VAL A 158 -3.30 8.11 -19.80
N ILE A 159 -3.88 9.29 -19.56
CA ILE A 159 -5.03 9.45 -18.66
C ILE A 159 -6.22 8.60 -19.14
N ASP A 160 -6.47 8.55 -20.45
CA ASP A 160 -7.52 7.72 -21.05
C ASP A 160 -7.25 6.19 -20.86
N ALA A 161 -5.99 5.81 -20.63
CA ALA A 161 -5.63 4.43 -20.36
C ALA A 161 -5.73 4.02 -18.89
N LEU A 162 -5.74 5.00 -17.94
CA LEU A 162 -5.73 4.71 -16.49
C LEU A 162 -6.89 3.82 -16.02
N PRO A 163 -8.13 3.96 -16.49
CA PRO A 163 -9.27 3.16 -16.03
C PRO A 163 -9.01 1.65 -16.02
N ARG A 164 -8.23 1.15 -16.96
CA ARG A 164 -7.87 -0.28 -17.05
C ARG A 164 -7.04 -0.79 -15.87
N PHE A 165 -6.36 0.12 -15.19
CA PHE A 165 -5.45 -0.19 -14.08
C PHE A 165 -6.05 0.14 -12.72
N LEU A 166 -6.93 1.16 -12.64
CA LEU A 166 -7.54 1.61 -11.38
C LEU A 166 -8.38 0.55 -10.67
N VAL A 167 -8.85 -0.46 -11.41
CA VAL A 167 -9.67 -1.57 -10.90
C VAL A 167 -8.87 -2.83 -10.59
N LYS A 168 -7.54 -2.77 -10.71
CA LYS A 168 -6.70 -3.95 -10.45
C LYS A 168 -6.47 -4.12 -8.96
N GLU A 169 -6.41 -5.39 -8.56
CA GLU A 169 -6.05 -5.79 -7.20
C GLU A 169 -4.71 -5.15 -6.78
N GLY A 170 -4.67 -4.60 -5.56
CA GLY A 170 -3.50 -3.94 -5.00
C GLY A 170 -3.32 -2.48 -5.41
N VAL A 171 -4.22 -1.92 -6.23
CA VAL A 171 -4.25 -0.49 -6.51
C VAL A 171 -5.08 0.21 -5.42
N VAL A 172 -4.41 0.95 -4.54
CA VAL A 172 -5.02 1.54 -3.34
C VAL A 172 -5.38 3.01 -3.47
N ALA A 173 -4.82 3.72 -4.47
CA ALA A 173 -5.08 5.14 -4.70
C ALA A 173 -4.73 5.54 -6.14
N MET A 174 -5.11 6.77 -6.52
CA MET A 174 -4.52 7.44 -7.67
C MET A 174 -3.32 8.28 -7.24
N GLY A 175 -2.21 8.20 -7.96
CA GLY A 175 -0.98 8.95 -7.65
C GLY A 175 0.26 8.45 -8.43
N GLU A 176 1.31 9.25 -8.43
CA GLU A 176 1.42 10.62 -7.90
C GLU A 176 0.76 11.62 -8.83
N LEU A 177 -0.12 12.43 -8.29
CA LEU A 177 -0.77 13.54 -9.00
C LEU A 177 -0.25 14.88 -8.46
N GLY A 178 -0.40 15.96 -9.17
CA GLY A 178 -0.09 17.27 -8.60
C GLY A 178 0.64 18.21 -9.55
N TYR A 179 1.58 18.97 -9.00
CA TYR A 179 2.40 19.93 -9.73
C TYR A 179 3.91 19.69 -9.51
N ASP A 180 4.70 19.89 -10.58
CA ASP A 180 6.15 20.01 -10.52
C ASP A 180 6.59 21.44 -10.90
N GLU A 181 6.24 21.93 -12.07
CA GLU A 181 6.52 23.28 -12.58
C GLU A 181 5.32 24.22 -12.51
N GLN A 182 4.16 23.73 -12.11
CA GLN A 182 2.89 24.45 -11.95
C GLN A 182 2.36 25.01 -13.29
N THR A 183 2.56 24.30 -14.37
CA THR A 183 2.09 24.70 -15.72
C THR A 183 0.58 24.52 -15.86
N SER A 184 0.01 25.07 -16.94
CA SER A 184 -1.40 24.87 -17.29
C SER A 184 -1.69 23.43 -17.74
N LEU A 185 -0.71 22.72 -18.30
CA LEU A 185 -0.86 21.32 -18.72
C LEU A 185 -0.88 20.39 -17.50
N GLU A 186 -0.03 20.65 -16.50
CA GLU A 186 -0.10 19.94 -15.21
C GLU A 186 -1.44 20.18 -14.52
N ASP A 187 -1.97 21.43 -14.54
CA ASP A 187 -3.29 21.76 -13.99
C ASP A 187 -4.40 20.98 -14.70
N LYS A 188 -4.35 20.91 -16.04
CA LYS A 188 -5.31 20.14 -16.84
C LYS A 188 -5.27 18.65 -16.49
N ALA A 189 -4.07 18.09 -16.40
CA ALA A 189 -3.87 16.68 -16.07
C ALA A 189 -4.32 16.35 -14.64
N LEU A 190 -4.02 17.22 -13.66
CA LEU A 190 -4.45 17.07 -12.28
C LEU A 190 -5.97 17.03 -12.16
N ARG A 191 -6.66 18.02 -12.76
CA ARG A 191 -8.13 18.12 -12.73
C ARG A 191 -8.81 16.90 -13.33
N LYS A 192 -8.34 16.40 -14.48
CA LYS A 192 -8.89 15.18 -15.09
C LYS A 192 -8.72 13.97 -14.16
N GLN A 193 -7.56 13.81 -13.54
CA GLN A 193 -7.28 12.68 -12.65
C GLN A 193 -8.03 12.77 -11.32
N ILE A 194 -8.29 13.96 -10.79
CA ILE A 194 -9.17 14.14 -9.63
C ILE A 194 -10.59 13.61 -9.93
N GLU A 195 -11.14 13.91 -11.12
CA GLU A 195 -12.47 13.39 -11.49
C GLU A 195 -12.46 11.86 -11.64
N LEU A 196 -11.41 11.28 -12.21
CA LEU A 196 -11.25 9.81 -12.24
C LEU A 196 -11.19 9.22 -10.83
N ALA A 197 -10.43 9.81 -9.91
CA ALA A 197 -10.35 9.33 -8.53
C ALA A 197 -11.73 9.34 -7.85
N LYS A 198 -12.56 10.34 -8.11
CA LYS A 198 -13.95 10.41 -7.62
C LYS A 198 -14.82 9.32 -8.23
N GLU A 199 -14.72 9.10 -9.54
CA GLU A 199 -15.48 8.09 -10.28
C GLU A 199 -15.16 6.69 -9.75
N TYR A 200 -13.87 6.38 -9.51
CA TYR A 200 -13.42 5.09 -9.03
C TYR A 200 -13.40 4.96 -7.49
N LEU A 201 -13.85 5.99 -6.78
CA LEU A 201 -13.87 6.03 -5.31
C LEU A 201 -12.49 5.74 -4.68
N LEU A 202 -11.43 6.21 -5.31
CA LEU A 202 -10.06 6.01 -4.85
C LEU A 202 -9.56 7.20 -4.02
N PRO A 203 -8.74 6.97 -2.98
CA PRO A 203 -7.90 8.01 -2.40
C PRO A 203 -6.96 8.62 -3.44
N ILE A 204 -6.37 9.77 -3.12
CA ILE A 204 -5.36 10.43 -3.96
C ILE A 204 -4.07 10.63 -3.17
N MET A 205 -2.94 10.36 -3.82
CA MET A 205 -1.60 10.75 -3.37
C MET A 205 -1.11 11.92 -4.22
N ILE A 206 -0.85 13.05 -3.57
CA ILE A 206 -0.42 14.28 -4.20
C ILE A 206 1.09 14.49 -4.07
N HIS A 207 1.75 14.65 -5.21
CA HIS A 207 3.10 15.21 -5.30
C HIS A 207 3.04 16.74 -5.19
N THR A 208 3.85 17.32 -4.30
CA THR A 208 3.97 18.78 -4.17
C THR A 208 5.30 19.26 -4.75
N PRO A 209 5.34 20.41 -5.46
CA PRO A 209 6.53 20.85 -6.16
C PRO A 209 7.69 21.18 -5.20
N HIS A 210 8.91 21.03 -5.68
CA HIS A 210 10.09 21.44 -4.92
C HIS A 210 10.30 22.97 -4.94
N ARG A 211 9.98 23.61 -6.08
CA ARG A 211 10.04 25.07 -6.23
C ARG A 211 8.73 25.66 -5.73
N ASP A 212 8.81 26.82 -5.09
CA ASP A 212 7.66 27.52 -4.53
C ASP A 212 6.72 26.57 -3.75
N LYS A 213 7.33 25.72 -2.93
CA LYS A 213 6.68 24.62 -2.19
C LYS A 213 5.35 25.05 -1.59
N ARG A 214 5.36 26.12 -0.78
CA ARG A 214 4.15 26.58 -0.11
C ARG A 214 3.07 27.02 -1.10
N ALA A 215 3.40 27.82 -2.11
CA ALA A 215 2.45 28.31 -3.10
C ALA A 215 1.85 27.13 -3.91
N GLY A 216 2.69 26.20 -4.36
CA GLY A 216 2.21 25.02 -5.11
C GLY A 216 1.35 24.08 -4.26
N THR A 217 1.68 23.88 -2.99
CA THR A 217 0.85 23.09 -2.06
C THR A 217 -0.52 23.74 -1.86
N LEU A 218 -0.56 25.05 -1.63
CA LEU A 218 -1.82 25.79 -1.46
C LEU A 218 -2.68 25.71 -2.74
N ARG A 219 -2.07 25.92 -3.92
CA ARG A 219 -2.75 25.79 -5.21
C ARG A 219 -3.35 24.39 -5.40
N THR A 220 -2.60 23.35 -5.09
CA THR A 220 -3.11 21.98 -5.17
C THR A 220 -4.35 21.78 -4.29
N MET A 221 -4.28 22.23 -3.04
CA MET A 221 -5.41 22.13 -2.12
C MET A 221 -6.62 22.97 -2.55
N ASP A 222 -6.40 24.12 -3.22
CA ASP A 222 -7.47 24.95 -3.76
C ASP A 222 -8.17 24.23 -4.93
N VAL A 223 -7.41 23.57 -5.84
CA VAL A 223 -7.96 22.76 -6.92
C VAL A 223 -8.75 21.56 -6.36
N LEU A 224 -8.24 20.86 -5.36
CA LEU A 224 -8.98 19.77 -4.70
C LEU A 224 -10.30 20.25 -4.10
N LYS A 225 -10.30 21.44 -3.48
CA LYS A 225 -11.51 22.08 -2.94
C LYS A 225 -12.50 22.48 -4.02
N GLU A 226 -12.03 23.03 -5.15
CA GLU A 226 -12.87 23.35 -6.32
C GLU A 226 -13.60 22.11 -6.83
N HIS A 227 -12.91 20.96 -6.89
CA HIS A 227 -13.48 19.66 -7.27
C HIS A 227 -14.27 18.97 -6.15
N LYS A 228 -14.38 19.59 -4.96
CA LYS A 228 -15.06 19.04 -3.79
C LYS A 228 -14.53 17.64 -3.43
N PHE A 229 -13.22 17.44 -3.58
CA PHE A 229 -12.60 16.19 -3.17
C PHE A 229 -12.51 16.13 -1.66
N ASP A 230 -12.83 14.96 -1.08
CA ASP A 230 -12.81 14.76 0.37
C ASP A 230 -11.37 14.80 0.90
N PRO A 231 -11.01 15.76 1.76
CA PRO A 231 -9.67 15.84 2.36
C PRO A 231 -9.27 14.57 3.12
N ALA A 232 -10.21 13.85 3.72
CA ALA A 232 -9.94 12.61 4.43
C ALA A 232 -9.46 11.47 3.51
N ARG A 233 -9.63 11.61 2.20
CA ARG A 233 -9.20 10.66 1.17
C ARG A 233 -7.97 11.14 0.39
N CYS A 234 -7.30 12.18 0.85
CA CYS A 234 -6.21 12.80 0.12
C CYS A 234 -4.96 12.94 0.99
N VAL A 235 -3.86 12.37 0.52
CA VAL A 235 -2.52 12.52 1.10
C VAL A 235 -1.78 13.59 0.31
N ILE A 236 -1.40 14.67 0.98
CA ILE A 236 -0.49 15.67 0.45
C ILE A 236 0.91 15.25 0.85
N ASP A 237 1.75 14.93 -0.13
CA ASP A 237 3.08 14.41 0.14
C ASP A 237 4.21 15.44 -0.07
N HIS A 238 5.41 15.07 0.37
CA HIS A 238 6.62 15.87 0.36
C HIS A 238 6.50 17.18 1.15
N ASN A 239 5.77 17.15 2.26
CA ASN A 239 5.62 18.31 3.12
C ASN A 239 6.91 18.68 3.87
N ASN A 240 6.91 19.87 4.42
CA ASN A 240 7.94 20.41 5.32
C ASN A 240 7.30 21.36 6.34
N GLU A 241 8.12 22.07 7.11
CA GLU A 241 7.69 23.00 8.14
C GLU A 241 6.84 24.18 7.60
N GLU A 242 6.99 24.52 6.30
CA GLU A 242 6.24 25.61 5.68
C GLU A 242 4.81 25.24 5.34
N THR A 243 4.53 23.94 5.15
CA THR A 243 3.26 23.46 4.61
C THR A 243 2.41 22.71 5.61
N ILE A 244 3.00 22.05 6.61
CA ILE A 244 2.32 21.17 7.56
C ILE A 244 1.06 21.81 8.17
N ARG A 245 1.15 23.05 8.67
CA ARG A 245 0.04 23.73 9.33
C ARG A 245 -1.15 23.94 8.41
N GLU A 246 -0.90 24.35 7.17
CA GLU A 246 -1.95 24.60 6.18
C GLU A 246 -2.62 23.29 5.74
N VAL A 247 -1.84 22.24 5.53
CA VAL A 247 -2.33 20.91 5.15
C VAL A 247 -3.24 20.34 6.24
N LEU A 248 -2.78 20.35 7.49
CA LEU A 248 -3.56 19.84 8.63
C LEU A 248 -4.83 20.68 8.88
N ASN A 249 -4.74 22.02 8.82
CA ASN A 249 -5.88 22.91 9.03
C ASN A 249 -7.00 22.70 7.99
N ARG A 250 -6.65 22.23 6.77
CA ARG A 250 -7.61 21.91 5.72
C ARG A 250 -8.12 20.46 5.78
N GLY A 251 -7.66 19.67 6.76
CA GLY A 251 -8.14 18.31 7.03
C GLY A 251 -7.50 17.22 6.16
N TYR A 252 -6.43 17.51 5.43
CA TYR A 252 -5.70 16.54 4.62
C TYR A 252 -4.76 15.68 5.46
N TRP A 253 -4.35 14.53 4.92
CA TRP A 253 -3.22 13.76 5.44
C TRP A 253 -1.92 14.41 4.98
N CYS A 254 -0.96 14.51 5.87
CA CYS A 254 0.29 15.23 5.66
C CYS A 254 1.45 14.24 5.67
N ALA A 255 1.97 13.88 4.48
CA ALA A 255 3.06 12.92 4.36
C ALA A 255 4.42 13.63 4.20
N PHE A 256 5.45 12.97 4.70
CA PHE A 256 6.82 13.48 4.77
C PHE A 256 7.80 12.43 4.29
N SER A 257 8.43 12.71 3.17
CA SER A 257 9.46 11.84 2.60
C SER A 257 10.80 12.08 3.27
N ILE A 258 11.34 11.04 3.88
CA ILE A 258 12.66 11.07 4.51
C ILE A 258 13.74 10.88 3.45
N TYR A 259 14.11 12.00 2.85
CA TYR A 259 15.08 12.10 1.76
C TYR A 259 15.99 13.31 2.05
N PRO A 260 17.03 13.16 2.92
CA PRO A 260 17.71 14.29 3.57
C PRO A 260 18.36 15.30 2.62
N GLN A 261 18.75 14.88 1.42
CA GLN A 261 19.44 15.77 0.48
C GLN A 261 18.51 16.79 -0.20
N THR A 262 17.24 16.44 -0.38
CA THR A 262 16.31 17.28 -1.15
C THR A 262 14.96 17.52 -0.50
N LYS A 263 14.60 16.78 0.56
CA LYS A 263 13.30 16.85 1.22
C LYS A 263 13.44 16.97 2.75
N MET A 264 12.97 15.96 3.49
CA MET A 264 12.97 15.95 4.97
C MET A 264 14.05 15.02 5.52
N GLY A 265 14.66 15.38 6.65
CA GLY A 265 15.51 14.50 7.43
C GLY A 265 14.80 13.96 8.68
N SER A 266 15.28 12.82 9.20
CA SER A 266 14.70 12.15 10.38
C SER A 266 14.61 13.05 11.62
N GLU A 267 15.63 13.90 11.88
CA GLU A 267 15.65 14.83 13.02
C GLU A 267 14.53 15.88 12.91
N ARG A 268 14.37 16.47 11.74
CA ARG A 268 13.31 17.43 11.46
C ARG A 268 11.94 16.79 11.59
N MET A 269 11.78 15.57 11.07
CA MET A 269 10.52 14.83 11.18
C MET A 269 10.17 14.53 12.64
N ALA A 270 11.13 14.09 13.45
CA ALA A 270 10.89 13.85 14.87
C ALA A 270 10.44 15.14 15.59
N ALA A 271 11.08 16.29 15.30
CA ALA A 271 10.68 17.58 15.84
C ALA A 271 9.25 18.00 15.41
N LEU A 272 8.82 17.65 14.18
CA LEU A 272 7.45 17.92 13.75
C LEU A 272 6.43 17.05 14.52
N VAL A 273 6.72 15.77 14.74
CA VAL A 273 5.85 14.90 15.56
C VAL A 273 5.76 15.39 17.00
N GLU A 274 6.87 15.82 17.59
CA GLU A 274 6.89 16.44 18.94
C GLU A 274 6.04 17.71 19.01
N SER A 275 6.03 18.52 17.94
CA SER A 275 5.39 19.83 17.92
C SER A 275 3.90 19.79 17.54
N PHE A 276 3.51 18.89 16.63
CA PHE A 276 2.16 18.81 16.05
C PHE A 276 1.37 17.61 16.52
N GLY A 277 2.02 16.64 17.19
CA GLY A 277 1.43 15.34 17.49
C GLY A 277 1.41 14.41 16.26
N PRO A 278 0.92 13.16 16.42
CA PRO A 278 0.96 12.16 15.38
C PRO A 278 -0.25 12.23 14.42
N ASP A 279 -1.29 13.00 14.75
CA ASP A 279 -2.57 12.97 14.03
C ASP A 279 -2.40 13.41 12.57
N ARG A 280 -2.82 12.55 11.64
CA ARG A 280 -2.74 12.76 10.19
C ARG A 280 -1.33 12.96 9.63
N LEU A 281 -0.27 12.72 10.41
CA LEU A 281 1.10 12.72 9.91
C LEU A 281 1.48 11.33 9.40
N ILE A 282 2.12 11.26 8.25
CA ILE A 282 2.59 10.03 7.61
C ILE A 282 4.07 10.18 7.30
N VAL A 283 4.85 9.13 7.53
CA VAL A 283 6.28 9.09 7.23
C VAL A 283 6.52 8.06 6.13
N ASP A 284 7.25 8.45 5.10
CA ASP A 284 7.64 7.59 4.00
C ASP A 284 9.11 7.76 3.63
N SER A 285 9.65 6.87 2.82
CA SER A 285 11.04 6.94 2.37
C SER A 285 11.20 7.69 1.06
N ALA A 286 10.21 7.67 0.20
CA ALA A 286 10.31 8.03 -1.21
C ALA A 286 11.56 7.46 -1.88
N CYS A 287 12.02 6.27 -1.43
CA CYS A 287 13.24 5.68 -1.91
C CYS A 287 13.12 5.34 -3.40
N ASP A 288 14.13 5.74 -4.15
CA ASP A 288 14.22 5.57 -5.60
C ASP A 288 15.67 5.20 -6.00
N TRP A 289 16.03 5.32 -7.25
CA TRP A 289 17.41 5.11 -7.72
C TRP A 289 18.38 6.25 -7.41
N GLY A 290 17.91 7.34 -6.79
CA GLY A 290 18.75 8.40 -6.27
C GLY A 290 19.46 8.02 -4.97
N VAL A 291 20.10 9.00 -4.33
CA VAL A 291 20.75 8.81 -3.02
C VAL A 291 19.67 8.80 -1.94
N SER A 292 18.98 7.69 -1.82
CA SER A 292 17.85 7.44 -0.92
C SER A 292 18.07 6.18 -0.08
N ASP A 293 17.28 6.05 0.97
CA ASP A 293 17.45 4.98 1.96
C ASP A 293 16.12 4.21 2.15
N PRO A 294 16.02 2.95 1.73
CA PRO A 294 14.79 2.15 1.90
C PRO A 294 14.48 1.86 3.37
N LEU A 295 15.42 2.11 4.28
CA LEU A 295 15.22 1.97 5.73
C LEU A 295 14.92 3.31 6.43
N ALA A 296 14.64 4.37 5.67
CA ALA A 296 14.45 5.71 6.21
C ALA A 296 13.32 5.77 7.24
N VAL A 297 12.19 5.11 6.98
CA VAL A 297 11.05 5.07 7.92
C VAL A 297 11.45 4.37 9.22
N ALA A 298 12.09 3.20 9.14
CA ALA A 298 12.54 2.44 10.31
C ALA A 298 13.59 3.21 11.14
N LYS A 299 14.53 3.88 10.47
CA LYS A 299 15.53 4.72 11.13
C LYS A 299 14.91 5.93 11.81
N THR A 300 13.93 6.55 11.18
CA THR A 300 13.17 7.69 11.73
C THR A 300 12.37 7.27 12.95
N ALA A 301 11.67 6.14 12.91
CA ALA A 301 10.96 5.57 14.05
C ALA A 301 11.91 5.32 15.26
N ARG A 302 13.08 4.74 14.99
CA ARG A 302 14.11 4.55 16.04
C ARG A 302 14.58 5.86 16.63
N LEU A 303 14.82 6.87 15.79
CA LEU A 303 15.23 8.21 16.26
C LEU A 303 14.15 8.86 17.12
N MET A 304 12.88 8.82 16.71
CA MET A 304 11.76 9.30 17.51
C MET A 304 11.72 8.65 18.89
N ALA A 305 11.90 7.30 18.96
CA ALA A 305 11.96 6.58 20.22
C ALA A 305 13.16 7.04 21.10
N GLN A 306 14.32 7.27 20.51
CA GLN A 306 15.51 7.78 21.23
C GLN A 306 15.28 9.21 21.77
N ARG A 307 14.47 10.00 21.09
CA ARG A 307 14.08 11.34 21.54
C ARG A 307 12.93 11.34 22.56
N GLY A 308 12.36 10.18 22.87
CA GLY A 308 11.31 10.04 23.87
C GLY A 308 9.89 10.21 23.34
N VAL A 309 9.68 10.20 22.01
CA VAL A 309 8.36 10.14 21.43
C VAL A 309 7.69 8.81 21.83
N GLY A 310 6.42 8.88 22.29
CA GLY A 310 5.69 7.70 22.77
C GLY A 310 5.48 6.65 21.67
N ALA A 311 5.51 5.38 22.06
CA ALA A 311 5.40 4.24 21.12
C ALA A 311 4.12 4.30 20.27
N ASP A 312 2.98 4.69 20.86
CA ASP A 312 1.71 4.81 20.15
C ASP A 312 1.75 5.91 19.09
N ALA A 313 2.38 7.06 19.39
CA ALA A 313 2.54 8.15 18.44
C ALA A 313 3.47 7.74 17.27
N ILE A 314 4.54 7.02 17.57
CA ILE A 314 5.43 6.47 16.54
C ILE A 314 4.66 5.49 15.65
N HIS A 315 3.96 4.52 16.24
CA HIS A 315 3.16 3.54 15.50
C HIS A 315 2.10 4.22 14.62
N GLN A 316 1.49 5.28 15.14
CA GLN A 316 0.48 6.03 14.39
C GLN A 316 1.06 6.64 13.10
N VAL A 317 2.24 7.26 13.15
CA VAL A 317 2.81 7.96 11.98
C VAL A 317 3.49 7.01 10.98
N ILE A 318 3.93 5.82 11.40
CA ILE A 318 4.62 4.86 10.52
C ILE A 318 3.72 3.69 10.06
N TYR A 319 2.49 3.58 10.57
CA TYR A 319 1.61 2.47 10.28
C TYR A 319 0.13 2.87 10.21
N THR A 320 -0.47 3.26 11.34
CA THR A 320 -1.92 3.40 11.45
C THR A 320 -2.49 4.46 10.49
N ASN A 321 -1.81 5.61 10.36
CA ASN A 321 -2.28 6.70 9.51
C ASN A 321 -2.26 6.32 8.02
N ALA A 322 -1.22 5.63 7.57
CA ALA A 322 -1.16 5.12 6.20
C ALA A 322 -2.25 4.08 5.94
N LEU A 323 -2.44 3.12 6.85
CA LEU A 323 -3.52 2.13 6.74
C LEU A 323 -4.90 2.79 6.71
N ALA A 324 -5.12 3.83 7.52
CA ALA A 324 -6.40 4.53 7.59
C ALA A 324 -6.81 5.19 6.27
N VAL A 325 -5.88 5.78 5.52
CA VAL A 325 -6.20 6.45 4.25
C VAL A 325 -6.17 5.50 3.07
N TYR A 326 -5.17 4.62 2.97
CA TYR A 326 -5.01 3.74 1.81
C TYR A 326 -5.87 2.47 1.91
N GLY A 327 -6.38 2.13 3.09
CA GLY A 327 -7.35 1.05 3.29
C GLY A 327 -8.80 1.42 2.92
N LEU A 328 -9.08 2.67 2.58
CA LEU A 328 -10.45 3.16 2.35
C LEU A 328 -11.18 2.51 1.18
N ASN A 329 -10.48 1.94 0.22
CA ASN A 329 -11.08 1.20 -0.90
C ASN A 329 -11.21 -0.31 -0.64
N GLY A 330 -10.75 -0.79 0.52
CA GLY A 330 -10.81 -2.21 0.89
C GLY A 330 -9.71 -3.11 0.31
N GLU A 331 -8.83 -2.57 -0.54
CA GLU A 331 -7.71 -3.34 -1.12
C GLU A 331 -6.57 -3.56 -0.13
N MET A 332 -6.35 -2.64 0.82
CA MET A 332 -5.31 -2.73 1.82
C MET A 332 -5.93 -3.06 3.18
N ASP A 333 -5.63 -4.25 3.68
CA ASP A 333 -6.10 -4.76 4.96
C ASP A 333 -4.93 -5.38 5.73
N GLU A 334 -4.86 -5.13 7.06
CA GLU A 334 -3.81 -5.69 7.91
C GLU A 334 -3.83 -7.23 7.95
N GLN A 335 -4.95 -7.87 7.71
CA GLN A 335 -5.04 -9.33 7.59
C GLN A 335 -4.14 -9.87 6.49
N HIS A 336 -3.82 -9.07 5.48
CA HIS A 336 -2.96 -9.49 4.38
C HIS A 336 -1.52 -9.81 4.81
N TRP A 337 -0.98 -9.16 5.84
CA TRP A 337 0.35 -9.47 6.36
C TRP A 337 0.33 -10.18 7.71
N LEU A 338 -0.77 -10.13 8.45
CA LEU A 338 -0.96 -10.95 9.64
C LEU A 338 -1.23 -12.42 9.27
N ALA A 339 -1.95 -12.65 8.16
CA ALA A 339 -2.24 -13.97 7.61
C ALA A 339 -1.99 -13.99 6.10
N PRO A 340 -0.72 -13.94 5.65
CA PRO A 340 -0.39 -13.78 4.24
C PRO A 340 -0.89 -14.94 3.40
N ALA A 341 -1.69 -14.65 2.37
CA ALA A 341 -2.06 -15.61 1.34
C ALA A 341 -0.92 -15.78 0.34
N ALA A 342 -0.75 -16.99 -0.19
CA ALA A 342 0.15 -17.23 -1.32
C ALA A 342 -0.38 -16.50 -2.56
N ILE A 343 0.48 -15.75 -3.24
CA ILE A 343 0.13 -15.12 -4.51
C ILE A 343 0.25 -16.18 -5.61
N ASP A 344 -0.85 -16.49 -6.30
CA ASP A 344 -0.81 -17.38 -7.46
C ASP A 344 -0.28 -16.62 -8.68
N GLN A 345 1.00 -16.85 -8.98
CA GLN A 345 1.67 -16.23 -10.12
C GLN A 345 1.09 -16.62 -11.48
N ARG A 346 0.49 -17.79 -11.58
CA ARG A 346 -0.02 -18.32 -12.86
C ARG A 346 -1.16 -17.48 -13.40
N THR A 347 -2.01 -16.95 -12.53
CA THR A 347 -3.12 -16.08 -12.92
C THR A 347 -2.66 -14.66 -13.26
N LEU A 348 -1.59 -14.15 -12.62
CA LEU A 348 -1.06 -12.81 -12.87
C LEU A 348 -0.32 -12.71 -14.22
N TYR A 349 0.28 -13.82 -14.67
CA TYR A 349 1.19 -13.84 -15.83
C TYR A 349 0.77 -14.87 -16.88
N GLU A 350 -0.52 -15.01 -17.08
CA GLU A 350 -1.05 -15.86 -18.14
C GLU A 350 -0.47 -15.42 -19.50
N GLY A 351 0.10 -16.38 -20.23
CA GLY A 351 0.79 -16.08 -21.49
C GLY A 351 2.32 -15.93 -21.39
N ASN A 352 2.88 -15.70 -20.18
CA ASN A 352 4.33 -15.63 -19.98
C ASN A 352 4.89 -16.98 -19.51
N SER A 353 5.65 -17.67 -20.36
CA SER A 353 6.19 -19.01 -20.06
C SER A 353 7.21 -19.04 -18.92
N VAL A 354 7.91 -17.94 -18.67
CA VAL A 354 8.90 -17.81 -17.58
C VAL A 354 8.21 -17.72 -16.23
N LEU A 355 7.07 -17.00 -16.16
CA LEU A 355 6.36 -16.71 -14.93
C LEU A 355 5.16 -17.62 -14.67
N ARG A 356 4.90 -18.57 -15.56
CA ARG A 356 3.78 -19.53 -15.45
C ARG A 356 3.87 -20.53 -14.31
N GLY A 357 4.59 -20.28 -13.25
CA GLY A 357 4.62 -21.19 -12.08
C GLY A 357 5.11 -22.62 -12.36
N GLY A 358 5.57 -22.91 -13.60
CA GLY A 358 6.21 -24.17 -13.94
C GLY A 358 7.64 -24.28 -13.40
N GLN A 359 8.19 -23.16 -12.97
CA GLN A 359 9.45 -23.06 -12.28
C GLN A 359 9.20 -22.62 -10.85
N THR A 360 8.63 -23.49 -10.05
CA THR A 360 8.95 -23.41 -8.62
C THR A 360 10.47 -23.50 -8.56
N PRO A 361 11.20 -22.48 -8.07
CA PRO A 361 12.62 -22.64 -7.84
C PRO A 361 12.74 -23.92 -7.03
N ARG A 362 13.43 -24.90 -7.53
CA ARG A 362 13.80 -26.06 -6.74
C ARG A 362 14.92 -25.59 -5.81
N ILE A 363 14.52 -24.82 -4.82
CA ILE A 363 15.33 -24.55 -3.67
C ILE A 363 15.44 -25.90 -3.01
N GLU A 364 16.57 -26.57 -3.26
CA GLU A 364 16.99 -27.79 -2.66
C GLU A 364 15.92 -28.92 -2.59
N GLN A 365 16.15 -30.00 -3.29
CA GLN A 365 15.44 -31.23 -2.98
C GLN A 365 15.85 -31.60 -1.54
N PRO A 366 14.89 -31.84 -0.62
CA PRO A 366 15.21 -32.35 0.69
C PRO A 366 16.02 -33.64 0.54
N GLY A 367 17.25 -33.66 1.04
CA GLY A 367 18.12 -34.84 1.02
C GLY A 367 19.36 -34.73 0.11
N ARG A 368 19.64 -33.61 -0.54
CA ARG A 368 20.91 -33.41 -1.22
C ARG A 368 21.94 -32.91 -0.20
N PRO A 369 23.08 -33.63 0.01
CA PRO A 369 24.11 -33.13 0.91
C PRO A 369 24.66 -31.79 0.48
N ALA A 370 24.96 -30.92 1.43
CA ALA A 370 25.50 -29.56 1.20
C ALA A 370 26.86 -29.53 0.46
N ASP A 371 27.48 -30.69 0.26
CA ASP A 371 28.81 -30.81 -0.35
C ASP A 371 28.83 -30.68 -1.88
N ASP A 372 27.68 -30.62 -2.55
CA ASP A 372 27.62 -30.50 -4.00
C ASP A 372 27.62 -29.03 -4.52
N LEU A 373 27.73 -28.05 -3.63
CA LEU A 373 27.95 -26.65 -3.98
C LEU A 373 29.47 -26.43 -4.25
N ARG A 374 30.00 -27.09 -5.26
CA ARG A 374 31.26 -26.64 -5.87
C ARG A 374 30.95 -25.49 -6.79
N ILE A 375 31.31 -24.29 -6.34
CA ILE A 375 31.44 -23.12 -7.22
C ILE A 375 32.56 -23.46 -8.21
N VAL A 376 32.19 -23.61 -9.48
CA VAL A 376 33.13 -23.70 -10.59
C VAL A 376 33.47 -22.30 -11.07
#